data_cae3f7c4e640e7303fc3c0e65461ca76
#
_entry.id   cae3f7c4e640e7303fc3c0e65461ca76
#
_cell.length_a   1.000
_cell.length_b   1.000
_cell.length_c   1.000
_cell.angle_alpha   90.00
_cell.angle_beta   90.00
_cell.angle_gamma   90.00
#
_symmetry.space_group_name_H-M   'P 1'
#
loop_
_entity.id
_entity.type
_entity.pdbx_description
1 polymer ?
#
loop_
_entity_poly.entity_id
_entity_poly.type
_entity_poly.pdbx_seq_one_letter_code
_entity_poly.pdbx_strand_id
1 'polypeptide(L)'
;METNTVLTFTQEEVDYIRSQRLARIATASKKGDPDVAPVGFDFDGTYFYVGGHILIRTIKYKNVLENPKVSFVIDDLASIKPWTPRSLKIRGTADLADRDNGYLGPAKYIRIKPTHKTTININRPFKYR
;
A
#
# COMPACT_ATOMS: atom_id res chain seq x y z
N MET A 1 -20.33 14.28 15.09
CA MET A 1 -20.56 13.70 13.76
C MET A 1 -19.22 13.47 13.06
N GLU A 2 -18.95 12.23 12.73
CA GLU A 2 -17.72 11.91 12.04
C GLU A 2 -17.80 12.39 10.61
N THR A 3 -16.80 13.16 10.22
CA THR A 3 -16.58 13.43 8.80
C THR A 3 -15.72 12.32 8.25
N ASN A 4 -16.28 11.53 7.34
CA ASN A 4 -15.50 10.57 6.58
C ASN A 4 -14.59 11.33 5.61
N THR A 5 -13.40 11.68 6.10
CA THR A 5 -12.42 12.33 5.26
C THR A 5 -11.65 11.26 4.49
N VAL A 6 -11.83 11.25 3.18
CA VAL A 6 -11.06 10.39 2.30
C VAL A 6 -9.69 11.03 2.10
N LEU A 7 -8.63 10.26 2.32
CA LEU A 7 -7.27 10.72 2.07
C LEU A 7 -7.09 10.93 0.56
N THR A 8 -6.58 12.09 0.19
CA THR A 8 -6.33 12.41 -1.22
C THR A 8 -4.83 12.39 -1.52
N PHE A 9 -4.50 12.20 -2.78
CA PHE A 9 -3.12 12.13 -3.25
C PHE A 9 -2.85 13.24 -4.26
N THR A 10 -1.66 13.82 -4.20
CA THR A 10 -1.23 14.78 -5.22
C THR A 10 -0.97 14.06 -6.54
N GLN A 11 -0.90 14.82 -7.63
CA GLN A 11 -0.59 14.22 -8.94
C GLN A 11 0.80 13.56 -8.92
N GLU A 12 1.77 14.18 -8.25
CA GLU A 12 3.11 13.62 -8.11
C GLU A 12 3.10 12.29 -7.37
N GLU A 13 2.27 12.18 -6.33
CA GLU A 13 2.09 10.94 -5.57
C GLU A 13 1.44 9.87 -6.43
N VAL A 14 0.39 10.21 -7.18
CA VAL A 14 -0.27 9.27 -8.08
C VAL A 14 0.70 8.77 -9.15
N ASP A 15 1.48 9.67 -9.74
CA ASP A 15 2.46 9.30 -10.75
C ASP A 15 3.51 8.35 -10.18
N TYR A 16 3.96 8.62 -8.95
CA TYR A 16 4.91 7.74 -8.26
C TYR A 16 4.31 6.36 -8.03
N ILE A 17 3.09 6.30 -7.48
CA ILE A 17 2.39 5.04 -7.21
C ILE A 17 2.33 4.19 -8.48
N ARG A 18 1.96 4.80 -9.60
CA ARG A 18 1.78 4.10 -10.87
C ARG A 18 3.09 3.72 -11.56
N SER A 19 4.19 4.34 -11.16
CA SER A 19 5.51 4.00 -11.68
C SER A 19 6.11 2.76 -11.01
N GLN A 20 5.54 2.29 -9.90
CA GLN A 20 6.08 1.19 -9.13
C GLN A 20 5.18 -0.04 -9.22
N ARG A 21 5.77 -1.22 -9.18
CA ARG A 21 5.06 -2.49 -9.30
C ARG A 21 5.02 -3.28 -8.01
N LEU A 22 5.95 -2.99 -7.11
CA LEU A 22 6.07 -3.69 -5.84
C LEU A 22 5.88 -2.73 -4.68
N ALA A 23 5.29 -3.26 -3.65
CA ALA A 23 5.12 -2.58 -2.37
C ALA A 23 5.39 -3.59 -1.27
N ARG A 24 5.39 -3.13 -0.03
CA ARG A 24 5.46 -3.99 1.15
C ARG A 24 4.23 -3.71 1.98
N ILE A 25 3.54 -4.77 2.35
CA ILE A 25 2.40 -4.68 3.25
C ILE A 25 2.80 -5.23 4.61
N ALA A 26 2.51 -4.46 5.65
CA ALA A 26 2.69 -4.88 7.03
C ALA A 26 1.32 -5.11 7.64
N THR A 27 1.15 -6.25 8.26
CA THR A 27 -0.06 -6.65 8.96
C THR A 27 0.31 -7.14 10.34
N ALA A 28 -0.65 -7.30 11.20
CA ALA A 28 -0.41 -7.86 12.54
C ALA A 28 -1.50 -8.86 12.88
N SER A 29 -1.12 -9.86 13.66
CA SER A 29 -2.09 -10.82 14.16
C SER A 29 -3.02 -10.18 15.19
N LYS A 30 -4.03 -10.91 15.62
CA LYS A 30 -4.92 -10.49 16.69
C LYS A 30 -4.14 -10.16 17.97
N LYS A 31 -3.01 -10.85 18.19
CA LYS A 31 -2.16 -10.64 19.35
C LYS A 31 -1.10 -9.55 19.15
N GLY A 32 -1.05 -8.96 17.95
CA GLY A 32 -0.09 -7.91 17.64
C GLY A 32 1.24 -8.39 17.07
N ASP A 33 1.36 -9.66 16.70
CA ASP A 33 2.57 -10.16 16.03
C ASP A 33 2.65 -9.59 14.62
N PRO A 34 3.72 -8.86 14.29
CA PRO A 34 3.84 -8.22 13.00
C PRO A 34 4.31 -9.17 11.90
N ASP A 35 3.88 -8.88 10.69
CA ASP A 35 4.34 -9.57 9.49
C ASP A 35 4.50 -8.56 8.37
N VAL A 36 5.48 -8.76 7.51
CA VAL A 36 5.70 -7.93 6.33
C VAL A 36 5.96 -8.82 5.13
N ALA A 37 5.37 -8.44 3.98
CA ALA A 37 5.53 -9.20 2.75
C ALA A 37 5.65 -8.25 1.55
N PRO A 38 6.52 -8.60 0.57
CA PRO A 38 6.51 -7.90 -0.71
C PRO A 38 5.29 -8.34 -1.51
N VAL A 39 4.65 -7.40 -2.17
CA VAL A 39 3.41 -7.65 -2.91
C VAL A 39 3.36 -6.81 -4.18
N GLY A 40 2.67 -7.32 -5.20
CA GLY A 40 2.15 -6.48 -6.25
C GLY A 40 0.89 -5.77 -5.77
N PHE A 41 0.43 -4.79 -6.50
CA PHE A 41 -0.75 -4.03 -6.09
C PHE A 41 -1.40 -3.29 -7.25
N ASP A 42 -2.66 -2.91 -7.03
CA ASP A 42 -3.38 -1.94 -7.85
C ASP A 42 -3.75 -0.73 -7.00
N PHE A 43 -3.96 0.39 -7.67
CA PHE A 43 -4.44 1.62 -7.05
C PHE A 43 -5.53 2.21 -7.93
N ASP A 44 -6.71 2.46 -7.35
CA ASP A 44 -7.85 3.00 -8.11
C ASP A 44 -8.01 4.52 -8.00
N GLY A 45 -7.04 5.18 -7.37
CA GLY A 45 -7.09 6.62 -7.08
C GLY A 45 -7.43 6.92 -5.63
N THR A 46 -8.00 5.95 -4.92
CA THR A 46 -8.43 6.10 -3.53
C THR A 46 -7.90 4.97 -2.65
N TYR A 47 -8.03 3.73 -3.11
CA TYR A 47 -7.69 2.54 -2.35
C TYR A 47 -6.61 1.73 -3.05
N PHE A 48 -5.85 0.97 -2.26
CA PHE A 48 -4.89 0.01 -2.78
C PHE A 48 -5.45 -1.39 -2.65
N TYR A 49 -5.12 -2.26 -3.60
CA TYR A 49 -5.60 -3.63 -3.64
C TYR A 49 -4.43 -4.58 -3.76
N VAL A 50 -4.38 -5.55 -2.88
CA VAL A 50 -3.33 -6.56 -2.84
C VAL A 50 -3.97 -7.93 -3.02
N GLY A 51 -3.51 -8.66 -4.03
CA GLY A 51 -3.94 -10.02 -4.29
C GLY A 51 -2.82 -11.02 -4.06
N GLY A 52 -3.04 -12.24 -4.49
CA GLY A 52 -2.04 -13.30 -4.47
C GLY A 52 -2.64 -14.55 -5.08
N HIS A 53 -1.79 -15.41 -5.65
CA HIS A 53 -2.25 -16.64 -6.30
C HIS A 53 -3.00 -17.55 -5.31
N ILE A 54 -2.56 -17.59 -4.06
CA ILE A 54 -3.22 -18.35 -2.99
C ILE A 54 -3.36 -17.42 -1.80
N LEU A 55 -4.10 -16.33 -1.99
CA LEU A 55 -4.26 -15.28 -0.98
C LEU A 55 -4.72 -15.85 0.36
N ILE A 56 -5.72 -16.74 0.35
CA ILE A 56 -6.32 -17.30 1.57
C ILE A 56 -5.34 -18.12 2.42
N ARG A 57 -4.18 -18.51 1.86
CA ARG A 57 -3.14 -19.25 2.60
C ARG A 57 -2.05 -18.35 3.14
N THR A 58 -2.14 -17.05 2.90
CA THR A 58 -1.08 -16.14 3.33
C THR A 58 -1.32 -15.65 4.75
N ILE A 59 -0.23 -15.28 5.43
CA ILE A 59 -0.30 -14.68 6.76
C ILE A 59 -1.05 -13.36 6.72
N LYS A 60 -0.82 -12.56 5.69
CA LYS A 60 -1.49 -11.25 5.53
C LYS A 60 -3.01 -11.39 5.44
N TYR A 61 -3.51 -12.41 4.76
CA TYR A 61 -4.94 -12.66 4.67
C TYR A 61 -5.52 -13.00 6.04
N LYS A 62 -4.90 -13.94 6.74
CA LYS A 62 -5.31 -14.32 8.08
C LYS A 62 -5.29 -13.12 9.03
N ASN A 63 -4.23 -12.34 8.98
CA ASN A 63 -4.10 -11.16 9.84
C ASN A 63 -5.20 -10.14 9.59
N VAL A 64 -5.50 -9.83 8.34
CA VAL A 64 -6.52 -8.84 7.98
C VAL A 64 -7.92 -9.29 8.46
N LEU A 65 -8.20 -10.59 8.45
CA LEU A 65 -9.48 -11.10 8.96
C LEU A 65 -9.67 -10.80 10.46
N GLU A 66 -8.59 -10.74 11.21
CA GLU A 66 -8.65 -10.60 12.67
C GLU A 66 -8.22 -9.21 13.16
N ASN A 67 -7.43 -8.50 12.36
CA ASN A 67 -6.89 -7.18 12.72
C ASN A 67 -6.85 -6.32 11.46
N PRO A 68 -7.72 -5.31 11.36
CA PRO A 68 -7.81 -4.51 10.15
C PRO A 68 -6.69 -3.47 10.00
N LYS A 69 -5.86 -3.26 11.01
CA LYS A 69 -4.79 -2.25 10.95
C LYS A 69 -3.65 -2.72 10.09
N VAL A 70 -3.25 -1.91 9.12
CA VAL A 70 -2.17 -2.24 8.19
C VAL A 70 -1.30 -1.03 7.94
N SER A 71 -0.07 -1.32 7.50
CA SER A 71 0.82 -0.33 6.89
C SER A 71 1.23 -0.83 5.51
N PHE A 72 1.53 0.11 4.63
CA PHE A 72 1.83 -0.19 3.24
C PHE A 72 2.84 0.82 2.75
N VAL A 73 3.93 0.35 2.16
CA VAL A 73 4.96 1.25 1.66
C VAL A 73 5.35 0.88 0.24
N ILE A 74 5.42 1.91 -0.59
CA ILE A 74 6.00 1.86 -1.93
C ILE A 74 7.30 2.62 -1.83
N ASP A 75 8.41 2.00 -2.22
CA ASP A 75 9.71 2.63 -2.12
C ASP A 75 10.63 2.18 -3.24
N ASP A 76 11.57 3.02 -3.59
CA ASP A 76 12.63 2.70 -4.52
C ASP A 76 13.83 3.61 -4.27
N LEU A 77 14.90 3.32 -4.98
CA LEU A 77 16.11 4.12 -4.97
C LEU A 77 16.27 4.75 -6.35
N ALA A 78 15.98 6.04 -6.44
CA ALA A 78 16.03 6.75 -7.72
C ALA A 78 17.46 6.92 -8.23
N SER A 79 18.45 6.99 -7.33
CA SER A 79 19.85 7.12 -7.66
C SER A 79 20.72 6.61 -6.52
N ILE A 80 21.86 6.04 -6.83
CA ILE A 80 22.86 5.62 -5.85
C ILE A 80 23.81 6.77 -5.53
N LYS A 81 24.20 7.52 -6.56
CA LYS A 81 25.09 8.69 -6.46
C LYS A 81 24.45 9.88 -7.19
N PRO A 82 23.83 10.81 -6.51
CA PRO A 82 23.62 10.88 -5.05
C PRO A 82 22.62 9.84 -4.56
N TRP A 83 22.76 9.45 -3.31
CA TRP A 83 21.81 8.53 -2.66
C TRP A 83 20.44 9.19 -2.56
N THR A 84 19.47 8.67 -3.31
CA THR A 84 18.19 9.33 -3.47
C THR A 84 17.03 8.33 -3.27
N PRO A 85 16.70 7.98 -2.03
CA PRO A 85 15.54 7.14 -1.78
C PRO A 85 14.25 7.92 -1.98
N ARG A 86 13.23 7.22 -2.49
CA ARG A 86 11.85 7.73 -2.56
C ARG A 86 10.94 6.77 -1.84
N SER A 87 9.92 7.30 -1.19
CA SER A 87 8.91 6.43 -0.61
C SER A 87 7.58 7.14 -0.43
N LEU A 88 6.53 6.33 -0.47
CA LEU A 88 5.19 6.72 -0.06
C LEU A 88 4.71 5.65 0.91
N LYS A 89 4.54 6.03 2.17
CA LYS A 89 4.09 5.14 3.23
C LYS A 89 2.67 5.47 3.60
N ILE A 90 1.86 4.42 3.69
CA ILE A 90 0.45 4.51 4.07
C ILE A 90 0.26 3.78 5.39
N ARG A 91 -0.53 4.35 6.27
CA ARG A 91 -1.19 3.62 7.36
C ARG A 91 -2.68 3.68 7.11
N GLY A 92 -3.37 2.61 7.48
CA GLY A 92 -4.80 2.56 7.26
C GLY A 92 -5.42 1.28 7.80
N THR A 93 -6.58 0.99 7.26
CA THR A 93 -7.30 -0.24 7.58
C THR A 93 -7.49 -1.05 6.30
N ALA A 94 -7.69 -2.35 6.48
CA ALA A 94 -7.91 -3.24 5.35
C ALA A 94 -9.15 -4.08 5.56
N ASP A 95 -9.82 -4.37 4.47
CA ASP A 95 -10.90 -5.35 4.39
C ASP A 95 -10.69 -6.20 3.13
N LEU A 96 -11.64 -7.06 2.82
CA LEU A 96 -11.60 -7.88 1.62
C LEU A 96 -12.60 -7.33 0.62
N ALA A 97 -12.21 -7.37 -0.65
CA ALA A 97 -13.07 -6.94 -1.74
C ALA A 97 -12.96 -7.92 -2.90
N ASP A 98 -14.10 -8.33 -3.44
CA ASP A 98 -14.13 -9.08 -4.68
C ASP A 98 -14.10 -8.08 -5.84
N ARG A 99 -13.20 -8.31 -6.78
CA ARG A 99 -13.05 -7.44 -7.96
C ARG A 99 -13.02 -8.27 -9.23
N ASP A 100 -13.74 -7.79 -10.24
CA ASP A 100 -13.73 -8.41 -11.56
C ASP A 100 -12.46 -8.09 -12.32
N ASN A 101 -11.86 -6.93 -12.03
CA ASN A 101 -10.64 -6.44 -12.65
C ASN A 101 -9.57 -6.22 -11.59
N GLY A 102 -8.37 -6.60 -11.88
CA GLY A 102 -7.23 -6.38 -11.03
C GLY A 102 -5.99 -6.95 -11.69
N TYR A 103 -4.83 -6.71 -11.12
CA TYR A 103 -3.59 -7.17 -11.73
C TYR A 103 -3.47 -8.70 -11.80
N LEU A 104 -4.28 -9.41 -11.02
CA LEU A 104 -4.37 -10.88 -11.08
C LEU A 104 -5.72 -11.36 -11.66
N GLY A 105 -6.52 -10.44 -12.25
CA GLY A 105 -7.83 -10.75 -12.80
C GLY A 105 -8.92 -10.83 -11.72
N PRO A 106 -10.08 -11.44 -12.07
CA PRO A 106 -11.18 -11.58 -11.12
C PRO A 106 -10.75 -12.41 -9.91
N ALA A 107 -10.82 -11.83 -8.73
CA ALA A 107 -10.40 -12.48 -7.50
C ALA A 107 -10.81 -11.67 -6.28
N LYS A 108 -10.57 -12.26 -5.12
CA LYS A 108 -10.64 -11.57 -3.84
C LYS A 108 -9.32 -10.86 -3.58
N TYR A 109 -9.40 -9.61 -3.15
CA TYR A 109 -8.25 -8.76 -2.86
C TYR A 109 -8.34 -8.22 -1.43
N ILE A 110 -7.19 -7.97 -0.83
CA ILE A 110 -7.11 -7.13 0.36
C ILE A 110 -7.22 -5.70 -0.11
N ARG A 111 -8.23 -4.97 0.37
CA ARG A 111 -8.41 -3.55 0.05
C ARG A 111 -7.89 -2.72 1.19
N ILE A 112 -6.92 -1.86 0.92
CA ILE A 112 -6.33 -0.96 1.89
C ILE A 112 -6.95 0.41 1.76
N LYS A 113 -7.51 0.90 2.87
CA LYS A 113 -8.13 2.22 2.98
C LYS A 113 -7.16 3.13 3.70
N PRO A 114 -6.46 4.04 2.98
CA PRO A 114 -5.47 4.89 3.60
C PRO A 114 -6.11 5.90 4.54
N THR A 115 -5.50 6.10 5.70
CA THR A 115 -5.89 7.15 6.65
C THR A 115 -4.79 8.18 6.86
N HIS A 116 -3.53 7.77 6.66
CA HIS A 116 -2.36 8.62 6.84
C HIS A 116 -1.35 8.31 5.74
N LYS A 117 -0.62 9.33 5.30
CA LYS A 117 0.47 9.15 4.34
C LYS A 117 1.70 9.95 4.76
N THR A 118 2.86 9.42 4.43
CA THR A 118 4.15 10.09 4.60
C THR A 118 4.97 9.85 3.34
N THR A 119 5.55 10.91 2.79
CA THR A 119 6.33 10.80 1.55
C THR A 119 7.76 11.28 1.77
N ILE A 120 8.67 10.69 1.02
CA ILE A 120 10.07 11.10 0.95
C ILE A 120 10.43 11.29 -0.52
N ASN A 121 10.89 12.48 -0.87
CA ASN A 121 11.40 12.84 -2.20
C ASN A 121 10.39 12.60 -3.35
N ILE A 122 9.13 12.86 -3.13
CA ILE A 122 8.08 12.71 -4.16
C ILE A 122 7.47 14.05 -4.54
N ASN A 123 7.05 14.85 -3.54
CA ASN A 123 6.31 16.10 -3.79
C ASN A 123 7.20 17.32 -4.00
N ARG A 124 8.46 17.11 -4.27
CA ARG A 124 9.42 18.19 -4.55
C ARG A 124 10.55 17.67 -5.41
N PRO A 125 11.23 18.55 -6.15
CA PRO A 125 12.38 18.15 -6.94
C PRO A 125 13.42 17.46 -6.07
N PHE A 126 14.07 16.45 -6.62
CA PHE A 126 15.19 15.83 -5.94
C PHE A 126 16.28 16.86 -5.75
N LYS A 127 16.65 17.07 -4.51
CA LYS A 127 17.82 17.86 -4.19
C LYS A 127 18.87 16.95 -3.63
N TYR A 128 20.03 17.07 -4.21
CA TYR A 128 21.21 16.42 -3.71
C TYR A 128 21.62 17.07 -2.39
N ARG A 129 21.95 16.25 -1.43
CA ARG A 129 22.49 16.72 -0.16
C ARG A 129 23.87 16.19 0.06
#